data_50b3dabb2bb9b24334870d195fee0e7a
#
_entry.id   50b3dabb2bb9b24334870d195fee0e7a
#
_cell.length_a   1.000
_cell.length_b   1.000
_cell.length_c   1.000
_cell.angle_alpha   90.00
_cell.angle_beta   90.00
_cell.angle_gamma   90.00
#
_symmetry.space_group_name_H-M   'P 1'
#
loop_
_entity.id
_entity.type
_entity.pdbx_description
1 polymer ?
#
loop_
_entity_poly.entity_id
_entity_poly.type
_entity_poly.pdbx_seq_one_letter_code
_entity_poly.pdbx_strand_id
1 'polypeptide(L)'
;YSIISITDQKLKEEIAEIANQPYIPNAGHLFVFVVDQRRNTLIAEAKGAEALVQGSPERFISAFSDAMIAAQNMVVAAESLGMGTVYLGSILNDNAKLSELLKLPKYVYPAVGLAVGWPDQEPQLKPRLPRHVIHMENYYQDLENPLEELKDYDAEVHEYYDLRDLNKRVDEFTTQIAKTMD
;
A
#
# COMPACT_ATOMS: atom_id res chain seq x y z
N TYR A 1 -4.93 -2.77 14.42
CA TYR A 1 -3.99 -3.38 13.48
C TYR A 1 -3.05 -4.36 14.16
N SER A 2 -2.40 -5.22 13.37
CA SER A 2 -1.23 -6.00 13.77
C SER A 2 -0.18 -5.95 12.66
N ILE A 3 1.07 -6.30 13.00
CA ILE A 3 2.21 -6.32 12.08
C ILE A 3 2.78 -7.74 12.08
N ILE A 4 2.91 -8.32 10.90
CA ILE A 4 3.52 -9.63 10.72
C ILE A 4 4.89 -9.44 10.08
N SER A 5 5.94 -9.84 10.79
CA SER A 5 7.30 -9.88 10.26
C SER A 5 7.49 -11.19 9.48
N ILE A 6 7.87 -11.10 8.22
CA ILE A 6 8.13 -12.25 7.36
C ILE A 6 9.64 -12.49 7.34
N THR A 7 10.08 -13.49 8.07
CA THR A 7 11.50 -13.88 8.18
C THR A 7 11.82 -15.16 7.42
N ASP A 8 10.80 -15.97 7.13
CA ASP A 8 10.94 -17.22 6.38
C ASP A 8 11.14 -16.89 4.89
N GLN A 9 12.21 -17.46 4.30
CA GLN A 9 12.60 -17.19 2.92
C GLN A 9 11.57 -17.71 1.92
N LYS A 10 11.06 -18.92 2.16
CA LYS A 10 10.05 -19.51 1.29
C LYS A 10 8.75 -18.68 1.29
N LEU A 11 8.39 -18.17 2.46
CA LEU A 11 7.21 -17.29 2.59
C LEU A 11 7.40 -15.98 1.82
N LYS A 12 8.60 -15.38 1.83
CA LYS A 12 8.92 -14.22 0.99
C LYS A 12 8.80 -14.53 -0.50
N GLU A 13 9.25 -15.71 -0.94
CA GLU A 13 9.15 -16.16 -2.34
C GLU A 13 7.69 -16.32 -2.76
N GLU A 14 6.85 -16.96 -1.94
CA GLU A 14 5.43 -17.14 -2.21
C GLU A 14 4.66 -15.79 -2.24
N ILE A 15 5.02 -14.85 -1.37
CA ILE A 15 4.48 -13.48 -1.39
C ILE A 15 4.96 -12.72 -2.64
N ALA A 16 6.19 -12.92 -3.07
CA ALA A 16 6.73 -12.32 -4.29
C ALA A 16 5.96 -12.76 -5.54
N GLU A 17 5.54 -14.03 -5.61
CA GLU A 17 4.69 -14.56 -6.68
C GLU A 17 3.32 -13.86 -6.69
N ILE A 18 2.66 -13.74 -5.53
CA ILE A 18 1.37 -13.04 -5.39
C ILE A 18 1.51 -11.58 -5.85
N ALA A 19 2.56 -10.92 -5.40
CA ALA A 19 2.82 -9.51 -5.67
C ALA A 19 3.35 -9.26 -7.10
N ASN A 20 3.79 -10.29 -7.81
CA ASN A 20 4.55 -10.17 -9.06
C ASN A 20 5.75 -9.21 -8.91
N GLN A 21 6.49 -9.36 -7.80
CA GLN A 21 7.62 -8.50 -7.45
C GLN A 21 8.85 -9.36 -7.10
N PRO A 22 9.75 -9.63 -8.06
CA PRO A 22 10.85 -10.58 -7.90
C PRO A 22 11.92 -10.13 -6.90
N TYR A 23 11.94 -8.88 -6.47
CA TYR A 23 12.91 -8.36 -5.51
C TYR A 23 12.54 -8.64 -4.04
N ILE A 24 11.29 -9.01 -3.74
CA ILE A 24 10.83 -9.25 -2.35
C ILE A 24 11.69 -10.27 -1.60
N PRO A 25 12.09 -11.41 -2.18
CA PRO A 25 12.92 -12.38 -1.49
C PRO A 25 14.28 -11.85 -1.04
N ASN A 26 14.80 -10.84 -1.78
CA ASN A 26 16.09 -10.22 -1.51
C ASN A 26 16.01 -8.99 -0.59
N ALA A 27 14.80 -8.54 -0.23
CA ALA A 27 14.63 -7.46 0.72
C ALA A 27 15.20 -7.84 2.10
N GLY A 28 15.85 -6.89 2.76
CA GLY A 28 16.43 -7.11 4.09
C GLY A 28 15.38 -7.59 5.09
N HIS A 29 14.19 -6.98 5.09
CA HIS A 29 13.04 -7.42 5.87
C HIS A 29 11.74 -7.14 5.13
N LEU A 30 10.74 -8.01 5.36
CA LEU A 30 9.38 -7.82 4.85
C LEU A 30 8.39 -7.77 6.01
N PHE A 31 7.56 -6.73 6.04
CA PHE A 31 6.44 -6.60 6.97
C PHE A 31 5.13 -6.66 6.22
N VAL A 32 4.11 -7.29 6.82
CA VAL A 32 2.72 -7.22 6.37
C VAL A 32 1.90 -6.58 7.48
N PHE A 33 1.32 -5.43 7.19
CA PHE A 33 0.39 -4.76 8.09
C PHE A 33 -1.02 -5.28 7.82
N VAL A 34 -1.73 -5.63 8.88
CA VAL A 34 -3.07 -6.20 8.76
C VAL A 34 -4.09 -5.41 9.58
N VAL A 35 -5.29 -5.27 9.03
CA VAL A 35 -6.48 -4.97 9.81
C VAL A 35 -6.66 -6.11 10.81
N ASP A 36 -6.81 -5.80 12.09
CA ASP A 36 -7.00 -6.82 13.13
C ASP A 36 -8.14 -6.43 14.07
N GLN A 37 -9.32 -6.94 13.75
CA GLN A 37 -10.48 -6.88 14.65
C GLN A 37 -10.64 -8.17 15.46
N ARG A 38 -9.85 -9.22 15.16
CA ARG A 38 -9.89 -10.49 15.88
C ARG A 38 -9.45 -10.33 17.33
N ARG A 39 -8.36 -9.61 17.58
CA ARG A 39 -7.87 -9.34 18.93
C ARG A 39 -8.93 -8.63 19.78
N ASN A 40 -9.59 -7.60 19.24
CA ASN A 40 -10.64 -6.88 19.93
C ASN A 40 -11.88 -7.76 20.20
N THR A 41 -12.22 -8.64 19.25
CA THR A 41 -13.26 -9.65 19.43
C THR A 41 -12.97 -10.56 20.61
N LEU A 42 -11.77 -11.14 20.65
CA LEU A 42 -11.34 -12.03 21.74
C LEU A 42 -11.36 -11.33 23.11
N ILE A 43 -10.95 -10.06 23.15
CA ILE A 43 -10.99 -9.27 24.41
C ILE A 43 -12.44 -9.04 24.85
N ALA A 44 -13.33 -8.67 23.94
CA ALA A 44 -14.74 -8.45 24.26
C ALA A 44 -15.42 -9.73 24.77
N GLU A 45 -15.23 -10.85 24.07
CA GLU A 45 -15.73 -12.16 24.46
C GLU A 45 -15.21 -12.59 25.85
N ALA A 46 -13.91 -12.39 26.12
CA ALA A 46 -13.31 -12.69 27.42
C ALA A 46 -13.87 -11.82 28.56
N LYS A 47 -14.43 -10.65 28.24
CA LYS A 47 -15.14 -9.77 29.19
C LYS A 47 -16.64 -10.06 29.29
N GLY A 48 -17.14 -11.08 28.56
CA GLY A 48 -18.56 -11.44 28.55
C GLY A 48 -19.43 -10.53 27.66
N ALA A 49 -18.83 -9.74 26.79
CA ALA A 49 -19.56 -8.91 25.84
C ALA A 49 -19.76 -9.63 24.50
N GLU A 50 -20.90 -9.40 23.85
CA GLU A 50 -21.11 -9.84 22.48
C GLU A 50 -20.38 -8.93 21.52
N ALA A 51 -19.46 -9.47 20.73
CA ALA A 51 -18.73 -8.72 19.72
C ALA A 51 -19.55 -8.63 18.41
N LEU A 52 -20.50 -7.69 18.36
CA LEU A 52 -21.47 -7.59 17.23
C LEU A 52 -21.00 -6.70 16.08
N VAL A 53 -20.04 -5.79 16.31
CA VAL A 53 -19.68 -4.75 15.33
C VAL A 53 -18.34 -4.95 14.63
N GLN A 54 -17.59 -5.99 14.98
CA GLN A 54 -16.23 -6.23 14.49
C GLN A 54 -16.12 -6.40 12.96
N GLY A 55 -17.20 -6.82 12.31
CA GLY A 55 -17.29 -6.97 10.86
C GLY A 55 -17.89 -5.75 10.14
N SER A 56 -18.15 -4.65 10.83
CA SER A 56 -18.74 -3.47 10.21
C SER A 56 -17.72 -2.72 9.34
N PRO A 57 -18.18 -2.05 8.27
CA PRO A 57 -17.31 -1.21 7.43
C PRO A 57 -16.58 -0.13 8.23
N GLU A 58 -17.23 0.48 9.21
CA GLU A 58 -16.64 1.49 10.10
C GLU A 58 -15.42 0.94 10.84
N ARG A 59 -15.54 -0.25 11.44
CA ARG A 59 -14.43 -0.91 12.14
C ARG A 59 -13.31 -1.32 11.21
N PHE A 60 -13.65 -1.74 10.00
CA PHE A 60 -12.66 -2.04 8.98
C PHE A 60 -11.87 -0.80 8.58
N ILE A 61 -12.55 0.31 8.23
CA ILE A 61 -11.92 1.57 7.82
C ILE A 61 -11.02 2.11 8.94
N SER A 62 -11.51 2.13 10.19
CA SER A 62 -10.71 2.57 11.34
C SER A 62 -9.44 1.74 11.49
N ALA A 63 -9.54 0.41 11.50
CA ALA A 63 -8.38 -0.46 11.66
C ALA A 63 -7.44 -0.45 10.44
N PHE A 64 -7.96 -0.22 9.24
CA PHE A 64 -7.16 -0.02 8.01
C PHE A 64 -6.36 1.30 8.11
N SER A 65 -7.00 2.39 8.54
CA SER A 65 -6.32 3.66 8.75
C SER A 65 -5.21 3.53 9.78
N ASP A 66 -5.46 2.86 10.91
CA ASP A 66 -4.44 2.58 11.93
C ASP A 66 -3.25 1.79 11.35
N ALA A 67 -3.52 0.78 10.51
CA ALA A 67 -2.48 -0.02 9.87
C ALA A 67 -1.61 0.84 8.93
N MET A 68 -2.23 1.72 8.13
CA MET A 68 -1.52 2.61 7.22
C MET A 68 -0.69 3.67 7.96
N ILE A 69 -1.22 4.24 9.05
CA ILE A 69 -0.47 5.19 9.91
C ILE A 69 0.74 4.49 10.55
N ALA A 70 0.57 3.26 11.04
CA ALA A 70 1.67 2.49 11.59
C ALA A 70 2.74 2.15 10.55
N ALA A 71 2.32 1.81 9.31
CA ALA A 71 3.24 1.55 8.20
C ALA A 71 4.03 2.82 7.84
N GLN A 72 3.37 3.98 7.73
CA GLN A 72 4.06 5.24 7.45
C GLN A 72 5.02 5.64 8.57
N ASN A 73 4.66 5.41 9.83
CA ASN A 73 5.57 5.66 10.95
C ASN A 73 6.82 4.77 10.88
N MET A 74 6.68 3.52 10.46
CA MET A 74 7.83 2.62 10.23
C MET A 74 8.71 3.11 9.08
N VAL A 75 8.12 3.61 7.99
CA VAL A 75 8.86 4.24 6.87
C VAL A 75 9.72 5.39 7.38
N VAL A 76 9.14 6.34 8.11
CA VAL A 76 9.87 7.48 8.67
C VAL A 76 11.02 7.03 9.57
N ALA A 77 10.78 6.04 10.43
CA ALA A 77 11.80 5.49 11.29
C ALA A 77 12.93 4.80 10.52
N ALA A 78 12.62 3.98 9.51
CA ALA A 78 13.60 3.29 8.69
C ALA A 78 14.47 4.29 7.89
N GLU A 79 13.84 5.27 7.26
CA GLU A 79 14.54 6.30 6.48
C GLU A 79 15.43 7.18 7.37
N SER A 80 15.02 7.48 8.61
CA SER A 80 15.85 8.20 9.58
C SER A 80 17.13 7.44 9.96
N LEU A 81 17.16 6.13 9.75
CA LEU A 81 18.32 5.26 9.95
C LEU A 81 19.11 5.02 8.65
N GLY A 82 18.78 5.69 7.55
CA GLY A 82 19.41 5.53 6.25
C GLY A 82 18.96 4.29 5.47
N MET A 83 17.89 3.62 5.90
CA MET A 83 17.32 2.49 5.18
C MET A 83 16.40 2.96 4.06
N GLY A 84 16.24 2.14 3.02
CA GLY A 84 15.22 2.31 1.99
C GLY A 84 13.96 1.50 2.31
N THR A 85 12.84 1.98 1.81
CA THR A 85 11.54 1.34 2.02
C THR A 85 10.74 1.28 0.72
N VAL A 86 9.93 0.23 0.57
CA VAL A 86 8.99 0.09 -0.57
C VAL A 86 7.65 -0.42 -0.06
N TYR A 87 6.60 0.38 -0.29
CA TYR A 87 5.23 -0.09 -0.10
C TYR A 87 4.84 -1.11 -1.16
N LEU A 88 4.22 -2.18 -0.73
CA LEU A 88 3.80 -3.30 -1.56
C LEU A 88 2.26 -3.42 -1.54
N GLY A 89 1.59 -2.56 -2.32
CA GLY A 89 0.14 -2.69 -2.55
C GLY A 89 -0.19 -3.96 -3.33
N SER A 90 0.72 -4.41 -4.19
CA SER A 90 0.57 -5.60 -5.03
C SER A 90 0.47 -6.93 -4.26
N ILE A 91 0.77 -6.99 -2.97
CA ILE A 91 0.45 -8.17 -2.14
C ILE A 91 -1.06 -8.46 -2.11
N LEU A 92 -1.88 -7.45 -2.42
CA LEU A 92 -3.34 -7.55 -2.48
C LEU A 92 -3.86 -8.10 -3.82
N ASN A 93 -3.01 -8.44 -4.78
CA ASN A 93 -3.42 -9.02 -6.06
C ASN A 93 -4.18 -10.34 -5.89
N ASP A 94 -3.86 -11.11 -4.84
CA ASP A 94 -4.61 -12.30 -4.43
C ASP A 94 -4.74 -12.33 -2.90
N ASN A 95 -5.73 -11.61 -2.39
CA ASN A 95 -6.01 -11.53 -0.96
C ASN A 95 -6.37 -12.86 -0.32
N ALA A 96 -7.01 -13.75 -1.06
CA ALA A 96 -7.42 -15.04 -0.56
C ALA A 96 -6.19 -15.92 -0.34
N LYS A 97 -5.33 -16.04 -1.35
CA LYS A 97 -4.06 -16.78 -1.27
C LYS A 97 -3.14 -16.21 -0.18
N LEU A 98 -3.01 -14.89 -0.09
CA LEU A 98 -2.20 -14.26 0.95
C LEU A 98 -2.73 -14.52 2.36
N SER A 99 -4.05 -14.45 2.54
CA SER A 99 -4.69 -14.72 3.84
C SER A 99 -4.51 -16.18 4.27
N GLU A 100 -4.62 -17.12 3.34
CA GLU A 100 -4.35 -18.55 3.59
C GLU A 100 -2.88 -18.77 3.95
N LEU A 101 -1.96 -18.23 3.16
CA LEU A 101 -0.52 -18.33 3.34
C LEU A 101 -0.08 -17.82 4.71
N LEU A 102 -0.60 -16.68 5.15
CA LEU A 102 -0.32 -16.09 6.45
C LEU A 102 -1.21 -16.63 7.57
N LYS A 103 -2.11 -17.60 7.29
CA LYS A 103 -3.05 -18.21 8.25
C LYS A 103 -3.87 -17.16 9.00
N LEU A 104 -4.34 -16.13 8.27
CA LEU A 104 -5.11 -15.04 8.87
C LEU A 104 -6.48 -15.57 9.32
N PRO A 105 -6.86 -15.37 10.58
CA PRO A 105 -8.17 -15.78 11.07
C PRO A 105 -9.27 -14.82 10.58
N LYS A 106 -10.53 -15.20 10.79
CA LYS A 106 -11.68 -14.31 10.56
C LYS A 106 -11.48 -12.98 11.29
N TYR A 107 -11.84 -11.88 10.62
CA TYR A 107 -11.68 -10.50 11.07
C TYR A 107 -10.23 -9.97 11.06
N VAL A 108 -9.33 -10.66 10.39
CA VAL A 108 -8.00 -10.15 10.05
C VAL A 108 -7.86 -10.09 8.53
N TYR A 109 -7.36 -8.96 8.00
CA TYR A 109 -7.26 -8.72 6.57
C TYR A 109 -5.95 -8.01 6.24
N PRO A 110 -5.22 -8.41 5.18
CA PRO A 110 -3.98 -7.73 4.81
C PRO A 110 -4.27 -6.31 4.30
N ALA A 111 -3.58 -5.32 4.84
CA ALA A 111 -3.72 -3.92 4.45
C ALA A 111 -2.64 -3.50 3.45
N VAL A 112 -1.38 -3.73 3.78
CA VAL A 112 -0.23 -3.36 2.93
C VAL A 112 1.01 -4.14 3.35
N GLY A 113 1.89 -4.43 2.38
CA GLY A 113 3.25 -4.88 2.64
C GLY A 113 4.23 -3.72 2.69
N LEU A 114 5.33 -3.89 3.40
CA LEU A 114 6.45 -2.97 3.45
C LEU A 114 7.76 -3.75 3.42
N ALA A 115 8.52 -3.60 2.34
CA ALA A 115 9.90 -4.08 2.26
C ALA A 115 10.83 -3.00 2.81
N VAL A 116 11.81 -3.40 3.62
CA VAL A 116 12.81 -2.53 4.24
C VAL A 116 14.19 -3.12 4.03
N GLY A 117 15.16 -2.30 3.70
CA GLY A 117 16.55 -2.75 3.51
C GLY A 117 17.50 -1.59 3.24
N TRP A 118 18.78 -1.91 3.05
CA TRP A 118 19.72 -0.91 2.59
C TRP A 118 19.51 -0.63 1.11
N PRO A 119 19.44 0.67 0.67
CA PRO A 119 19.23 1.00 -0.73
C PRO A 119 20.38 0.46 -1.60
N ASP A 120 20.03 -0.19 -2.70
CA ASP A 120 20.96 -0.67 -3.74
C ASP A 120 20.84 0.12 -5.05
N GLN A 121 20.02 1.18 -5.03
CA GLN A 121 19.79 2.07 -6.17
C GLN A 121 19.34 3.45 -5.70
N GLU A 122 19.57 4.46 -6.53
CA GLU A 122 19.02 5.80 -6.36
C GLU A 122 17.93 6.04 -7.42
N PRO A 123 16.67 5.71 -7.13
CA PRO A 123 15.59 5.89 -8.07
C PRO A 123 15.26 7.37 -8.27
N GLN A 124 14.84 7.72 -9.48
CA GLN A 124 14.28 9.04 -9.74
C GLN A 124 13.03 9.30 -8.88
N LEU A 125 12.85 10.55 -8.49
CA LEU A 125 11.63 10.97 -7.79
C LEU A 125 10.43 10.90 -8.75
N LYS A 126 9.45 10.10 -8.38
CA LYS A 126 8.20 10.04 -9.15
C LYS A 126 7.46 11.38 -9.03
N PRO A 127 7.00 11.97 -10.14
CA PRO A 127 6.15 13.16 -10.12
C PRO A 127 4.94 13.00 -9.19
N ARG A 128 4.52 14.09 -8.57
CA ARG A 128 3.32 14.15 -7.73
C ARG A 128 2.29 15.06 -8.38
N LEU A 129 1.02 14.72 -8.18
CA LEU A 129 -0.08 15.59 -8.63
C LEU A 129 0.13 17.03 -8.18
N PRO A 130 -0.21 18.02 -9.03
CA PRO A 130 -0.13 19.43 -8.67
C PRO A 130 -0.89 19.73 -7.39
N ARG A 131 -0.36 20.66 -6.58
CA ARG A 131 -0.93 20.95 -5.28
C ARG A 131 -2.41 21.39 -5.35
N HIS A 132 -2.78 22.18 -6.34
CA HIS A 132 -4.17 22.66 -6.51
C HIS A 132 -5.18 21.52 -6.76
N VAL A 133 -4.73 20.39 -7.28
CA VAL A 133 -5.57 19.20 -7.53
C VAL A 133 -5.85 18.41 -6.25
N ILE A 134 -4.93 18.41 -5.30
CA ILE A 134 -4.99 17.56 -4.09
C ILE A 134 -5.23 18.34 -2.79
N HIS A 135 -5.12 19.66 -2.82
CA HIS A 135 -5.25 20.50 -1.64
C HIS A 135 -6.21 21.67 -1.90
N MET A 136 -7.30 21.64 -1.22
CA MET A 136 -8.38 22.62 -1.31
C MET A 136 -8.52 23.35 0.02
N GLU A 137 -9.03 24.58 -0.02
CA GLU A 137 -9.27 25.37 1.18
C GLU A 137 -10.77 25.42 1.48
N ASN A 138 -11.14 25.07 2.71
CA ASN A 138 -12.49 25.06 3.28
C ASN A 138 -13.47 24.08 2.64
N TYR A 139 -13.55 23.99 1.33
CA TYR A 139 -14.57 23.21 0.61
C TYR A 139 -13.94 22.37 -0.49
N TYR A 140 -14.56 21.23 -0.80
CA TYR A 140 -14.18 20.41 -1.95
C TYR A 140 -14.47 21.19 -3.25
N GLN A 141 -13.56 21.08 -4.21
CA GLN A 141 -13.64 21.69 -5.53
C GLN A 141 -13.36 20.66 -6.61
N ASP A 142 -14.27 20.53 -7.56
CA ASP A 142 -14.05 19.70 -8.74
C ASP A 142 -13.07 20.38 -9.70
N LEU A 143 -12.38 19.58 -10.51
CA LEU A 143 -11.63 20.08 -11.65
C LEU A 143 -12.62 20.49 -12.74
N GLU A 144 -12.54 21.73 -13.24
CA GLU A 144 -13.43 22.22 -14.30
C GLU A 144 -13.07 21.60 -15.65
N ASN A 145 -11.76 21.53 -15.96
CA ASN A 145 -11.21 20.96 -17.19
C ASN A 145 -10.08 19.99 -16.87
N PRO A 146 -10.36 18.75 -16.40
CA PRO A 146 -9.34 17.82 -15.88
C PRO A 146 -8.18 17.56 -16.84
N LEU A 147 -8.44 17.46 -18.14
CA LEU A 147 -7.39 17.18 -19.14
C LEU A 147 -6.46 18.38 -19.35
N GLU A 148 -6.97 19.60 -19.30
CA GLU A 148 -6.13 20.80 -19.45
C GLU A 148 -5.35 21.09 -18.16
N GLU A 149 -6.00 20.93 -17.00
CA GLU A 149 -5.37 21.15 -15.69
C GLU A 149 -4.27 20.14 -15.36
N LEU A 150 -4.33 18.92 -15.93
CA LEU A 150 -3.36 17.85 -15.73
C LEU A 150 -2.37 17.68 -16.89
N LYS A 151 -2.45 18.48 -17.93
CA LYS A 151 -1.63 18.34 -19.14
C LYS A 151 -0.12 18.35 -18.86
N ASP A 152 0.36 19.28 -18.03
CA ASP A 152 1.77 19.37 -17.69
C ASP A 152 2.21 18.17 -16.84
N TYR A 153 1.34 17.72 -15.92
CA TYR A 153 1.58 16.54 -15.12
C TYR A 153 1.60 15.26 -15.96
N ASP A 154 0.73 15.15 -16.96
CA ASP A 154 0.76 14.04 -17.93
C ASP A 154 2.09 13.98 -18.68
N ALA A 155 2.61 15.13 -19.10
CA ALA A 155 3.91 15.22 -19.76
C ALA A 155 5.07 14.77 -18.83
N GLU A 156 5.09 15.23 -17.56
CA GLU A 156 6.09 14.80 -16.59
C GLU A 156 6.01 13.29 -16.30
N VAL A 157 4.80 12.75 -16.17
CA VAL A 157 4.59 11.31 -15.90
C VAL A 157 5.04 10.49 -17.12
N HIS A 158 4.74 10.95 -18.32
CA HIS A 158 5.18 10.33 -19.57
C HIS A 158 6.71 10.23 -19.63
N GLU A 159 7.42 11.35 -19.40
CA GLU A 159 8.88 11.41 -19.38
C GLU A 159 9.46 10.49 -18.29
N TYR A 160 8.90 10.52 -17.09
CA TYR A 160 9.34 9.66 -15.98
C TYR A 160 9.29 8.17 -16.31
N TYR A 161 8.22 7.71 -16.97
CA TYR A 161 8.08 6.29 -17.31
C TYR A 161 8.91 5.91 -18.55
N ASP A 162 9.08 6.80 -19.53
CA ASP A 162 9.94 6.57 -20.69
C ASP A 162 11.40 6.34 -20.26
N LEU A 163 11.90 7.15 -19.36
CA LEU A 163 13.26 7.04 -18.82
C LEU A 163 13.48 5.80 -17.92
N ARG A 164 12.43 5.32 -17.24
CA ARG A 164 12.54 4.24 -16.28
C ARG A 164 12.47 2.84 -16.89
N ASP A 165 11.62 2.60 -17.87
CA ASP A 165 11.27 1.26 -18.35
C ASP A 165 11.59 0.99 -19.81
N LEU A 166 12.39 1.80 -20.47
CA LEU A 166 12.81 1.59 -21.88
C LEU A 166 11.62 1.21 -22.77
N ASN A 167 10.57 2.03 -22.78
CA ASN A 167 9.33 1.86 -23.59
C ASN A 167 8.35 0.75 -23.15
N LYS A 168 8.43 0.21 -21.97
CA LYS A 168 7.45 -0.79 -21.49
C LYS A 168 6.12 -0.19 -21.01
N ARG A 169 6.09 1.09 -20.64
CA ARG A 169 4.90 1.77 -20.16
C ARG A 169 5.02 3.27 -20.37
N VAL A 170 4.42 3.74 -21.45
CA VAL A 170 4.43 5.16 -21.88
C VAL A 170 3.02 5.74 -21.75
N ASP A 171 2.33 5.48 -20.66
CA ASP A 171 0.98 5.99 -20.47
C ASP A 171 1.00 7.27 -19.61
N GLU A 172 0.34 8.30 -20.10
CA GLU A 172 -0.03 9.49 -19.34
C GLU A 172 -0.92 9.13 -18.15
N PHE A 173 -0.88 9.92 -17.08
CA PHE A 173 -1.67 9.66 -15.89
C PHE A 173 -3.18 9.62 -16.18
N THR A 174 -3.70 10.61 -16.96
CA THR A 174 -5.12 10.67 -17.31
C THR A 174 -5.55 9.47 -18.16
N THR A 175 -4.70 8.99 -19.05
CA THR A 175 -4.93 7.77 -19.84
C THR A 175 -4.98 6.52 -18.93
N GLN A 176 -4.12 6.44 -17.91
CA GLN A 176 -4.15 5.34 -16.93
C GLN A 176 -5.44 5.33 -16.14
N ILE A 177 -5.90 6.50 -15.67
CA ILE A 177 -7.17 6.62 -14.95
C ILE A 177 -8.33 6.13 -15.82
N ALA A 178 -8.42 6.60 -17.08
CA ALA A 178 -9.49 6.16 -17.98
C ALA A 178 -9.53 4.62 -18.12
N LYS A 179 -8.36 3.99 -18.33
CA LYS A 179 -8.25 2.51 -18.45
C LYS A 179 -8.62 1.73 -17.19
N THR A 180 -8.52 2.35 -16.01
CA THR A 180 -8.80 1.68 -14.74
C THR A 180 -10.23 1.88 -14.25
N MET A 181 -10.94 2.83 -14.84
CA MET A 181 -12.34 3.15 -14.49
C MET A 181 -13.36 2.49 -15.44
N ASP A 182 -12.91 1.93 -16.59
CA ASP A 182 -13.70 1.08 -17.49
C ASP A 182 -13.72 -0.37 -16.99
#